data_da989d81fdceb30872186c7693be0472
#
_entry.id   da989d81fdceb30872186c7693be0472
#
_cell.length_a   1.000
_cell.length_b   1.000
_cell.length_c   1.000
_cell.angle_alpha   90.00
_cell.angle_beta   90.00
_cell.angle_gamma   90.00
#
_symmetry.space_group_name_H-M   'P 1'
#
loop_
_entity.id
_entity.type
_entity.pdbx_description
1 polymer ?
#
loop_
_entity_poly.entity_id
_entity_poly.type
_entity_poly.pdbx_seq_one_letter_code
_entity_poly.pdbx_strand_id
1 'polypeptide(L)'
;LDYSGKQTLVTTDMLMEGVHFDLTYIDMEHLGYKSAMVNISDIFAMNGTPRQMTVSLAISKRFSVEDIETFYRGLRLACDKWNEDIVGGDTTSSYTGLAISITCIGEADKDDIVYRNGAKETDLVCVSGDLGAAYMGLQLLEREKTVYYQQVQEAKKKGDKRALEELSHFQPDFAGKEYLLQRQLQAEARGDIIEKLRAVGVKPTAMMDISDGLSSELLHICNQSHVGCRIFEKNIPIDYQTAVMAEELNLNVTTCALN
;
A
#
# COMPACT_ATOMS: atom_id res chain seq x y z
N LEU A 1 16.91 6.90 -19.43
CA LEU A 1 17.00 6.89 -20.91
C LEU A 1 16.17 8.05 -21.44
N ASP A 2 16.78 8.91 -22.23
CA ASP A 2 16.11 10.08 -22.82
C ASP A 2 15.55 9.70 -24.20
N TYR A 3 14.24 9.53 -24.25
CA TYR A 3 13.53 9.33 -25.50
C TYR A 3 12.62 10.53 -25.75
N SER A 4 12.86 11.26 -26.83
CA SER A 4 12.01 12.37 -27.31
C SER A 4 11.74 13.51 -26.30
N GLY A 5 12.71 13.85 -25.46
CA GLY A 5 12.58 14.92 -24.45
C GLY A 5 11.93 14.51 -23.14
N LYS A 6 11.47 13.26 -23.04
CA LYS A 6 10.95 12.69 -21.79
C LYS A 6 12.00 11.86 -21.06
N GLN A 7 11.94 11.88 -19.75
CA GLN A 7 12.73 11.01 -18.89
C GLN A 7 11.95 9.75 -18.55
N THR A 8 12.61 8.61 -18.59
CA THR A 8 12.06 7.35 -18.11
C THR A 8 12.23 7.27 -16.60
N LEU A 9 11.14 7.03 -15.89
CA LEU A 9 11.09 6.75 -14.48
C LEU A 9 10.98 5.24 -14.30
N VAL A 10 11.70 4.68 -13.35
CA VAL A 10 11.66 3.24 -13.05
C VAL A 10 11.63 3.06 -11.53
N THR A 11 10.69 2.27 -11.07
CA THR A 11 10.63 1.81 -9.67
C THR A 11 10.48 0.30 -9.63
N THR A 12 10.82 -0.30 -8.49
CA THR A 12 10.61 -1.73 -8.27
C THR A 12 10.38 -2.01 -6.79
N ASP A 13 9.33 -2.77 -6.50
CA ASP A 13 9.00 -3.26 -5.18
C ASP A 13 9.00 -4.78 -5.13
N MET A 14 9.25 -5.30 -3.93
CA MET A 14 9.14 -6.72 -3.63
C MET A 14 8.18 -6.93 -2.45
N LEU A 15 7.14 -7.71 -2.66
CA LEU A 15 6.19 -8.09 -1.62
C LEU A 15 6.39 -9.57 -1.26
N MET A 16 6.56 -9.82 0.03
CA MET A 16 6.78 -11.15 0.59
C MET A 16 5.63 -11.55 1.48
N GLU A 17 5.10 -12.76 1.28
CA GLU A 17 4.11 -13.33 2.18
C GLU A 17 4.63 -13.44 3.62
N GLY A 18 3.78 -13.09 4.57
CA GLY A 18 4.12 -13.03 6.00
C GLY A 18 4.92 -11.80 6.42
N VAL A 19 5.28 -10.91 5.47
CA VAL A 19 5.95 -9.61 5.73
C VAL A 19 5.07 -8.46 5.26
N HIS A 20 4.72 -8.43 3.98
CA HIS A 20 3.98 -7.33 3.36
C HIS A 20 2.48 -7.64 3.18
N PHE A 21 2.12 -8.91 3.23
CA PHE A 21 0.74 -9.39 3.16
C PHE A 21 0.58 -10.75 3.83
N ASP A 22 -0.65 -11.06 4.23
CA ASP A 22 -1.02 -12.36 4.78
C ASP A 22 -2.32 -12.85 4.12
N LEU A 23 -2.24 -14.02 3.48
CA LEU A 23 -3.35 -14.63 2.75
C LEU A 23 -4.47 -15.17 3.66
N THR A 24 -4.37 -15.02 4.98
CA THR A 24 -5.48 -15.30 5.89
C THR A 24 -6.55 -14.23 5.86
N TYR A 25 -6.23 -13.02 5.38
CA TYR A 25 -7.17 -11.90 5.33
C TYR A 25 -7.11 -11.05 4.05
N ILE A 26 -6.18 -11.31 3.12
CA ILE A 26 -6.20 -10.71 1.79
C ILE A 26 -6.38 -11.81 0.74
N ASP A 27 -7.31 -11.66 -0.16
CA ASP A 27 -7.47 -12.55 -1.30
C ASP A 27 -6.51 -12.20 -2.45
N MET A 28 -6.39 -13.10 -3.41
CA MET A 28 -5.45 -12.95 -4.53
C MET A 28 -5.79 -11.78 -5.46
N GLU A 29 -7.07 -11.38 -5.59
CA GLU A 29 -7.47 -10.27 -6.43
C GLU A 29 -7.07 -8.93 -5.79
N HIS A 30 -7.37 -8.73 -4.50
CA HIS A 30 -6.92 -7.57 -3.75
C HIS A 30 -5.39 -7.49 -3.66
N LEU A 31 -4.72 -8.63 -3.50
CA LEU A 31 -3.26 -8.69 -3.50
C LEU A 31 -2.67 -8.24 -4.84
N GLY A 32 -3.24 -8.71 -5.96
CA GLY A 32 -2.83 -8.27 -7.30
C GLY A 32 -3.00 -6.77 -7.50
N TYR A 33 -4.16 -6.24 -7.10
CA TYR A 33 -4.45 -4.81 -7.17
C TYR A 33 -3.45 -3.98 -6.34
N LYS A 34 -3.28 -4.34 -5.08
CA LYS A 34 -2.33 -3.68 -4.16
C LYS A 34 -0.90 -3.71 -4.71
N SER A 35 -0.47 -4.86 -5.23
CA SER A 35 0.89 -5.03 -5.77
C SER A 35 1.19 -4.10 -6.94
N ALA A 36 0.20 -3.82 -7.80
CA ALA A 36 0.35 -2.81 -8.85
C ALA A 36 0.34 -1.39 -8.28
N MET A 37 -0.62 -1.08 -7.38
CA MET A 37 -0.82 0.27 -6.87
C MET A 37 0.37 0.82 -6.09
N VAL A 38 1.12 0.01 -5.34
CA VAL A 38 2.32 0.48 -4.63
C VAL A 38 3.38 0.98 -5.61
N ASN A 39 3.62 0.26 -6.70
CA ASN A 39 4.56 0.68 -7.75
C ASN A 39 4.07 1.88 -8.57
N ILE A 40 2.78 1.94 -8.88
CA ILE A 40 2.16 3.08 -9.57
C ILE A 40 2.28 4.34 -8.70
N SER A 41 2.16 4.21 -7.38
CA SER A 41 2.33 5.29 -6.41
C SER A 41 3.69 5.96 -6.51
N ASP A 42 4.77 5.20 -6.60
CA ASP A 42 6.13 5.72 -6.75
C ASP A 42 6.30 6.59 -8.01
N ILE A 43 5.71 6.17 -9.13
CA ILE A 43 5.77 6.96 -10.37
C ILE A 43 5.02 8.28 -10.20
N PHE A 44 3.83 8.26 -9.58
CA PHE A 44 3.10 9.48 -9.27
C PHE A 44 3.82 10.37 -8.25
N ALA A 45 4.52 9.77 -7.28
CA ALA A 45 5.33 10.50 -6.30
C ALA A 45 6.46 11.32 -6.94
N MET A 46 6.89 10.97 -8.15
CA MET A 46 7.82 11.76 -8.96
C MET A 46 7.13 12.70 -9.97
N ASN A 47 5.84 12.93 -9.86
CA ASN A 47 5.03 13.65 -10.85
C ASN A 47 5.09 13.01 -12.24
N GLY A 48 5.31 11.69 -12.30
CA GLY A 48 5.35 10.90 -13.52
C GLY A 48 3.98 10.39 -13.95
N THR A 49 3.96 9.73 -15.09
CA THR A 49 2.81 8.99 -15.61
C THR A 49 3.22 7.54 -15.79
N PRO A 50 2.61 6.56 -15.10
CA PRO A 50 2.90 5.14 -15.28
C PRO A 50 2.54 4.71 -16.71
N ARG A 51 3.27 3.75 -17.27
CA ARG A 51 3.09 3.29 -18.65
C ARG A 51 3.14 1.78 -18.78
N GLN A 52 4.11 1.16 -18.17
CA GLN A 52 4.40 -0.25 -18.36
C GLN A 52 4.85 -0.91 -17.06
N MET A 53 4.53 -2.18 -16.91
CA MET A 53 4.90 -2.96 -15.74
C MET A 53 5.38 -4.35 -16.15
N THR A 54 6.38 -4.86 -15.42
CA THR A 54 6.78 -6.26 -15.47
C THR A 54 6.54 -6.91 -14.11
N VAL A 55 6.14 -8.19 -14.11
CA VAL A 55 5.73 -8.93 -12.91
C VAL A 55 6.52 -10.21 -12.79
N SER A 56 7.28 -10.37 -11.72
CA SER A 56 7.98 -11.62 -11.40
C SER A 56 7.36 -12.27 -10.15
N LEU A 57 7.02 -13.55 -10.26
CA LEU A 57 6.40 -14.33 -9.19
C LEU A 57 7.26 -15.53 -8.81
N ALA A 58 7.47 -15.73 -7.51
CA ALA A 58 7.98 -16.98 -6.97
C ALA A 58 6.86 -17.67 -6.17
N ILE A 59 6.35 -18.80 -6.69
CA ILE A 59 5.13 -19.46 -6.22
C ILE A 59 5.42 -20.84 -5.61
N SER A 60 4.83 -21.12 -4.43
CA SER A 60 4.91 -22.44 -3.82
C SER A 60 3.81 -23.38 -4.37
N LYS A 61 3.97 -24.68 -4.14
CA LYS A 61 3.05 -25.72 -4.62
C LYS A 61 1.62 -25.63 -4.10
N ARG A 62 1.33 -24.77 -3.14
CA ARG A 62 -0.01 -24.60 -2.59
C ARG A 62 -0.93 -23.74 -3.46
N PHE A 63 -0.37 -23.00 -4.41
CA PHE A 63 -1.15 -22.13 -5.30
C PHE A 63 -1.57 -22.89 -6.56
N SER A 64 -2.83 -22.77 -6.91
CA SER A 64 -3.39 -23.27 -8.15
C SER A 64 -3.18 -22.28 -9.30
N VAL A 65 -3.49 -22.69 -10.51
CA VAL A 65 -3.50 -21.81 -11.69
C VAL A 65 -4.57 -20.71 -11.51
N GLU A 66 -5.71 -21.08 -10.98
CA GLU A 66 -6.85 -20.20 -10.72
C GLU A 66 -6.51 -19.10 -9.71
N ASP A 67 -5.68 -19.40 -8.70
CA ASP A 67 -5.18 -18.39 -7.76
C ASP A 67 -4.33 -17.36 -8.48
N ILE A 68 -3.45 -17.78 -9.38
CA ILE A 68 -2.60 -16.88 -10.16
C ILE A 68 -3.41 -16.07 -11.17
N GLU A 69 -4.41 -16.68 -11.83
CA GLU A 69 -5.33 -15.94 -12.71
C GLU A 69 -6.10 -14.87 -11.93
N THR A 70 -6.51 -15.18 -10.70
CA THR A 70 -7.20 -14.23 -9.81
C THR A 70 -6.28 -13.09 -9.41
N PHE A 71 -5.02 -13.36 -9.09
CA PHE A 71 -3.99 -12.34 -8.85
C PHE A 71 -3.82 -11.41 -10.06
N TYR A 72 -3.67 -11.97 -11.25
CA TYR A 72 -3.51 -11.15 -12.47
C TYR A 72 -4.78 -10.36 -12.83
N ARG A 73 -5.97 -10.84 -12.44
CA ARG A 73 -7.20 -10.07 -12.60
C ARG A 73 -7.17 -8.79 -11.76
N GLY A 74 -6.80 -8.88 -10.49
CA GLY A 74 -6.64 -7.73 -9.61
C GLY A 74 -5.56 -6.76 -10.10
N LEU A 75 -4.42 -7.29 -10.53
CA LEU A 75 -3.33 -6.51 -11.10
C LEU A 75 -3.80 -5.72 -12.35
N ARG A 76 -4.56 -6.38 -13.23
CA ARG A 76 -5.11 -5.74 -14.44
C ARG A 76 -6.11 -4.64 -14.11
N LEU A 77 -6.97 -4.82 -13.10
CA LEU A 77 -7.89 -3.76 -12.66
C LEU A 77 -7.13 -2.48 -12.26
N ALA A 78 -5.99 -2.62 -11.60
CA ALA A 78 -5.14 -1.48 -11.25
C ALA A 78 -4.50 -0.84 -12.49
N CYS A 79 -3.94 -1.65 -13.39
CA CYS A 79 -3.32 -1.19 -14.63
C CYS A 79 -4.33 -0.50 -15.55
N ASP A 80 -5.54 -1.06 -15.73
CA ASP A 80 -6.59 -0.48 -16.57
C ASP A 80 -7.04 0.89 -16.05
N LYS A 81 -7.08 1.07 -14.72
CA LYS A 81 -7.41 2.36 -14.08
C LYS A 81 -6.46 3.48 -14.50
N TRP A 82 -5.18 3.17 -14.69
CA TRP A 82 -4.14 4.15 -15.01
C TRP A 82 -3.58 4.03 -16.43
N ASN A 83 -4.24 3.22 -17.28
CA ASN A 83 -3.84 2.97 -18.67
C ASN A 83 -2.38 2.50 -18.79
N GLU A 84 -2.04 1.50 -17.97
CA GLU A 84 -0.72 0.89 -17.89
C GLU A 84 -0.73 -0.51 -18.49
N ASP A 85 0.31 -0.86 -19.25
CA ASP A 85 0.45 -2.16 -19.90
C ASP A 85 1.32 -3.13 -19.09
N ILE A 86 0.85 -4.36 -18.92
CA ILE A 86 1.70 -5.45 -18.43
C ILE A 86 2.48 -6.01 -19.62
N VAL A 87 3.78 -5.75 -19.66
CA VAL A 87 4.61 -6.03 -20.85
C VAL A 87 5.51 -7.25 -20.71
N GLY A 88 5.54 -7.88 -19.54
CA GLY A 88 6.34 -9.09 -19.32
C GLY A 88 6.49 -9.46 -17.86
N GLY A 89 7.37 -10.40 -17.61
CA GLY A 89 7.66 -10.89 -16.26
C GLY A 89 8.34 -12.25 -16.29
N ASP A 90 8.41 -12.86 -15.12
CA ASP A 90 8.96 -14.19 -14.93
C ASP A 90 8.17 -14.95 -13.84
N THR A 91 8.19 -16.27 -13.91
CA THR A 91 7.58 -17.13 -12.89
C THR A 91 8.51 -18.26 -12.52
N THR A 92 8.83 -18.37 -11.25
CA THR A 92 9.66 -19.43 -10.71
C THR A 92 9.00 -20.13 -9.53
N SER A 93 9.55 -21.25 -9.10
CA SER A 93 9.07 -21.95 -7.93
C SER A 93 9.67 -21.38 -6.63
N SER A 94 8.86 -21.39 -5.57
CA SER A 94 9.28 -21.12 -4.19
C SER A 94 9.10 -22.38 -3.35
N TYR A 95 9.95 -22.59 -2.36
CA TYR A 95 9.76 -23.64 -1.35
C TYR A 95 8.77 -23.21 -0.27
N THR A 96 8.64 -21.91 -0.03
CA THR A 96 7.79 -21.34 1.02
C THR A 96 7.07 -20.11 0.49
N GLY A 97 5.74 -20.08 0.58
CA GLY A 97 4.95 -18.90 0.33
C GLY A 97 4.98 -18.31 -1.10
N LEU A 98 4.58 -17.08 -1.20
CA LEU A 98 4.50 -16.27 -2.41
C LEU A 98 5.43 -15.07 -2.27
N ALA A 99 6.25 -14.83 -3.28
CA ALA A 99 6.99 -13.58 -3.44
C ALA A 99 6.61 -12.93 -4.78
N ILE A 100 6.41 -11.63 -4.75
CA ILE A 100 6.00 -10.82 -5.89
C ILE A 100 7.03 -9.72 -6.06
N SER A 101 7.58 -9.57 -7.25
CA SER A 101 8.41 -8.41 -7.60
C SER A 101 7.83 -7.75 -8.84
N ILE A 102 7.54 -6.47 -8.71
CA ILE A 102 6.98 -5.67 -9.80
C ILE A 102 7.96 -4.53 -10.10
N THR A 103 8.20 -4.31 -11.38
CA THR A 103 8.91 -3.12 -11.85
C THR A 103 7.94 -2.31 -12.70
N CYS A 104 7.68 -1.07 -12.28
CA CYS A 104 6.87 -0.12 -13.01
C CYS A 104 7.77 0.89 -13.75
N ILE A 105 7.42 1.14 -15.01
CA ILE A 105 8.10 2.08 -15.89
C ILE A 105 7.13 3.20 -16.23
N GLY A 106 7.53 4.43 -15.92
CA GLY A 106 6.77 5.63 -16.21
C GLY A 106 7.60 6.63 -17.01
N GLU A 107 6.97 7.74 -17.32
CA GLU A 107 7.60 8.85 -18.00
C GLU A 107 7.19 10.20 -17.41
N ALA A 108 8.06 11.18 -17.52
CA ALA A 108 7.77 12.57 -17.24
C ALA A 108 8.61 13.50 -18.12
N ASP A 109 8.15 14.70 -18.38
CA ASP A 109 9.00 15.74 -18.96
C ASP A 109 10.08 16.10 -17.93
N LYS A 110 11.30 16.30 -18.39
CA LYS A 110 12.47 16.51 -17.51
C LYS A 110 12.25 17.61 -16.48
N ASP A 111 11.63 18.69 -16.91
CA ASP A 111 11.40 19.86 -16.05
C ASP A 111 10.21 19.67 -15.10
N ASP A 112 9.37 18.64 -15.29
CA ASP A 112 8.22 18.34 -14.46
C ASP A 112 8.50 17.34 -13.34
N ILE A 113 9.64 16.64 -13.42
CA ILE A 113 10.01 15.67 -12.37
C ILE A 113 10.13 16.37 -11.03
N VAL A 114 9.54 15.76 -10.01
CA VAL A 114 9.67 16.15 -8.61
C VAL A 114 10.47 15.08 -7.89
N TYR A 115 11.44 15.50 -7.11
CA TYR A 115 12.31 14.64 -6.32
C TYR A 115 12.00 14.79 -4.83
N ARG A 116 12.58 13.94 -4.01
CA ARG A 116 12.55 14.05 -2.53
C ARG A 116 13.40 15.22 -2.02
N ASN A 117 14.37 15.68 -2.82
CA ASN A 117 15.24 16.84 -2.54
C ASN A 117 14.67 18.09 -3.24
N GLY A 118 14.66 19.20 -2.57
CA GLY A 118 14.21 20.46 -3.16
C GLY A 118 13.28 21.27 -2.26
N ALA A 119 12.87 20.70 -1.12
CA ALA A 119 12.15 21.42 -0.10
C ALA A 119 12.99 22.58 0.45
N LYS A 120 12.35 23.71 0.74
CA LYS A 120 13.00 24.96 1.17
C LYS A 120 12.43 25.43 2.49
N GLU A 121 13.17 26.29 3.16
CA GLU A 121 12.64 27.02 4.32
C GLU A 121 11.34 27.74 3.93
N THR A 122 10.36 27.70 4.82
CA THR A 122 9.02 28.27 4.65
C THR A 122 8.06 27.52 3.72
N ASP A 123 8.48 26.44 3.08
CA ASP A 123 7.57 25.57 2.34
C ASP A 123 6.51 24.98 3.27
N LEU A 124 5.30 24.81 2.75
CA LEU A 124 4.21 24.16 3.46
C LEU A 124 4.28 22.65 3.25
N VAL A 125 4.19 21.89 4.34
CA VAL A 125 4.01 20.44 4.28
C VAL A 125 2.53 20.16 4.02
N CYS A 126 2.25 19.51 2.89
CA CYS A 126 0.89 19.13 2.50
C CYS A 126 0.80 17.62 2.39
N VAL A 127 -0.32 17.03 2.78
CA VAL A 127 -0.64 15.62 2.61
C VAL A 127 -2.00 15.48 1.94
N SER A 128 -2.16 14.47 1.09
CA SER A 128 -3.45 14.13 0.49
C SER A 128 -4.11 12.98 1.25
N GLY A 129 -5.40 13.14 1.56
CA GLY A 129 -6.15 12.15 2.34
C GLY A 129 -5.90 12.28 3.84
N ASP A 130 -6.10 11.20 4.56
CA ASP A 130 -5.90 11.06 6.00
C ASP A 130 -4.89 9.95 6.30
N LEU A 131 -4.44 9.92 7.55
CA LEU A 131 -3.34 9.09 8.02
C LEU A 131 -3.77 8.12 9.11
N GLY A 132 -3.07 7.00 9.20
CA GLY A 132 -3.26 5.97 10.23
C GLY A 132 -4.37 4.95 9.93
N ALA A 133 -5.26 5.20 8.96
CA ALA A 133 -6.37 4.30 8.67
C ALA A 133 -5.92 2.91 8.20
N ALA A 134 -4.92 2.83 7.31
CA ALA A 134 -4.37 1.56 6.85
C ALA A 134 -3.73 0.78 8.00
N TYR A 135 -2.98 1.46 8.86
CA TYR A 135 -2.38 0.85 10.05
C TYR A 135 -3.46 0.31 11.02
N MET A 136 -4.54 1.07 11.26
CA MET A 136 -5.66 0.59 12.08
C MET A 136 -6.38 -0.59 11.44
N GLY A 137 -6.53 -0.61 10.13
CA GLY A 137 -7.06 -1.76 9.39
C GLY A 137 -6.19 -3.01 9.58
N LEU A 138 -4.86 -2.86 9.51
CA LEU A 138 -3.92 -3.95 9.79
C LEU A 138 -4.05 -4.47 11.23
N GLN A 139 -4.08 -3.56 12.22
CA GLN A 139 -4.21 -3.95 13.64
C GLN A 139 -5.52 -4.71 13.89
N LEU A 140 -6.62 -4.29 13.25
CA LEU A 140 -7.89 -4.98 13.32
C LEU A 140 -7.79 -6.40 12.74
N LEU A 141 -7.24 -6.57 11.56
CA LEU A 141 -7.08 -7.86 10.89
C LEU A 141 -6.18 -8.82 11.69
N GLU A 142 -5.05 -8.33 12.20
CA GLU A 142 -4.13 -9.13 13.02
C GLU A 142 -4.75 -9.53 14.37
N ARG A 143 -5.56 -8.67 14.96
CA ARG A 143 -6.32 -9.00 16.18
C ARG A 143 -7.30 -10.15 15.92
N GLU A 144 -8.12 -10.04 14.89
CA GLU A 144 -9.11 -11.06 14.54
C GLU A 144 -8.45 -12.41 14.20
N LYS A 145 -7.38 -12.37 13.43
CA LYS A 145 -6.55 -13.54 13.14
C LYS A 145 -6.01 -14.19 14.42
N THR A 146 -5.48 -13.38 15.33
CA THR A 146 -4.95 -13.88 16.62
C THR A 146 -6.04 -14.56 17.45
N VAL A 147 -7.20 -13.93 17.59
CA VAL A 147 -8.35 -14.49 18.31
C VAL A 147 -8.81 -15.80 17.67
N TYR A 148 -8.93 -15.84 16.36
CA TYR A 148 -9.30 -17.06 15.63
C TYR A 148 -8.32 -18.21 15.91
N TYR A 149 -7.02 -17.97 15.77
CA TYR A 149 -6.02 -19.01 16.03
C TYR A 149 -6.00 -19.48 17.48
N GLN A 150 -6.20 -18.60 18.44
CA GLN A 150 -6.33 -18.98 19.86
C GLN A 150 -7.52 -19.91 20.08
N GLN A 151 -8.69 -19.60 19.55
CA GLN A 151 -9.88 -20.44 19.64
C GLN A 151 -9.69 -21.80 18.99
N VAL A 152 -9.06 -21.85 17.79
CA VAL A 152 -8.72 -23.12 17.11
C VAL A 152 -7.77 -23.96 17.94
N GLN A 153 -6.75 -23.36 18.57
CA GLN A 153 -5.80 -24.09 19.42
C GLN A 153 -6.47 -24.64 20.68
N GLU A 154 -7.36 -23.87 21.31
CA GLU A 154 -8.12 -24.34 22.47
C GLU A 154 -9.07 -25.49 22.13
N ALA A 155 -9.80 -25.38 21.00
CA ALA A 155 -10.69 -26.44 20.53
C ALA A 155 -9.92 -27.73 20.24
N LYS A 156 -8.74 -27.63 19.60
CA LYS A 156 -7.84 -28.75 19.35
C LYS A 156 -7.36 -29.40 20.66
N LYS A 157 -6.94 -28.61 21.66
CA LYS A 157 -6.49 -29.13 22.97
C LYS A 157 -7.61 -29.84 23.72
N LYS A 158 -8.87 -29.38 23.60
CA LYS A 158 -10.04 -29.98 24.22
C LYS A 158 -10.61 -31.17 23.42
N GLY A 159 -10.15 -31.40 22.19
CA GLY A 159 -10.70 -32.41 21.27
C GLY A 159 -12.12 -32.09 20.81
N ASP A 160 -12.54 -30.82 20.88
CA ASP A 160 -13.88 -30.36 20.55
C ASP A 160 -14.05 -30.21 19.03
N LYS A 161 -14.52 -31.31 18.41
CA LYS A 161 -14.75 -31.36 16.95
C LYS A 161 -15.84 -30.40 16.49
N ARG A 162 -16.87 -30.17 17.32
CA ARG A 162 -17.97 -29.26 17.00
C ARG A 162 -17.49 -27.82 16.94
N ALA A 163 -16.72 -27.39 17.93
CA ALA A 163 -16.12 -26.07 17.94
C ALA A 163 -15.17 -25.85 16.75
N LEU A 164 -14.40 -26.88 16.35
CA LEU A 164 -13.55 -26.81 15.15
C LEU A 164 -14.36 -26.68 13.86
N GLU A 165 -15.53 -27.33 13.78
CA GLU A 165 -16.41 -27.21 12.61
C GLU A 165 -17.06 -25.81 12.58
N GLU A 166 -17.55 -25.28 13.71
CA GLU A 166 -18.08 -23.92 13.82
C GLU A 166 -17.01 -22.88 13.44
N LEU A 167 -15.77 -23.03 13.91
CA LEU A 167 -14.66 -22.15 13.58
C LEU A 167 -14.25 -22.22 12.10
N SER A 168 -14.45 -23.35 11.41
CA SER A 168 -14.15 -23.45 9.97
C SER A 168 -15.06 -22.57 9.10
N HIS A 169 -16.20 -22.14 9.64
CA HIS A 169 -17.15 -21.23 9.00
C HIS A 169 -17.16 -19.81 9.63
N PHE A 170 -16.20 -19.56 10.54
CA PHE A 170 -16.11 -18.29 11.22
C PHE A 170 -15.82 -17.16 10.22
N GLN A 171 -16.62 -16.11 10.31
CA GLN A 171 -16.36 -14.85 9.61
C GLN A 171 -16.37 -13.74 10.64
N PRO A 172 -15.29 -12.96 10.77
CA PRO A 172 -15.24 -11.84 11.69
C PRO A 172 -16.27 -10.78 11.30
N ASP A 173 -16.86 -10.13 12.30
CA ASP A 173 -17.76 -9.01 12.08
C ASP A 173 -16.96 -7.71 11.94
N PHE A 174 -16.99 -7.15 10.76
CA PHE A 174 -16.34 -5.90 10.43
C PHE A 174 -17.33 -4.74 10.20
N ALA A 175 -18.59 -4.88 10.61
CA ALA A 175 -19.59 -3.84 10.43
C ALA A 175 -19.13 -2.50 11.03
N GLY A 176 -19.19 -1.44 10.24
CA GLY A 176 -18.72 -0.10 10.61
C GLY A 176 -17.20 0.10 10.61
N LYS A 177 -16.43 -0.89 10.11
CA LYS A 177 -14.97 -0.84 9.99
C LYS A 177 -14.51 -0.90 8.50
N GLU A 178 -15.45 -0.82 7.57
CA GLU A 178 -15.21 -1.02 6.13
C GLU A 178 -14.15 -0.06 5.60
N TYR A 179 -14.17 1.18 6.06
CA TYR A 179 -13.20 2.20 5.67
C TYR A 179 -11.77 1.79 6.03
N LEU A 180 -11.53 1.31 7.24
CA LEU A 180 -10.19 0.91 7.70
C LEU A 180 -9.68 -0.30 6.90
N LEU A 181 -10.56 -1.27 6.63
CA LEU A 181 -10.23 -2.44 5.82
C LEU A 181 -9.92 -2.05 4.38
N GLN A 182 -10.73 -1.17 3.79
CA GLN A 182 -10.49 -0.67 2.43
C GLN A 182 -9.14 0.02 2.34
N ARG A 183 -8.80 0.87 3.31
CA ARG A 183 -7.50 1.57 3.33
C ARG A 183 -6.31 0.62 3.40
N GLN A 184 -6.43 -0.52 4.10
CA GLN A 184 -5.38 -1.53 4.23
C GLN A 184 -5.31 -2.49 3.05
N LEU A 185 -6.47 -2.99 2.59
CA LEU A 185 -6.52 -4.06 1.61
C LEU A 185 -6.55 -3.54 0.17
N GLN A 186 -7.08 -2.35 -0.05
CA GLN A 186 -7.24 -1.70 -1.35
C GLN A 186 -6.53 -0.34 -1.34
N ALA A 187 -5.19 -0.38 -1.25
CA ALA A 187 -4.37 0.83 -1.36
C ALA A 187 -4.59 1.52 -2.72
N GLU A 188 -4.60 2.85 -2.71
CA GLU A 188 -4.84 3.66 -3.89
C GLU A 188 -3.70 4.64 -4.15
N ALA A 189 -3.12 4.56 -5.34
CA ALA A 189 -2.17 5.57 -5.81
C ALA A 189 -2.90 6.90 -6.08
N ARG A 190 -2.32 8.02 -5.62
CA ARG A 190 -2.95 9.34 -5.66
C ARG A 190 -2.70 10.11 -6.96
N GLY A 191 -2.83 9.41 -8.11
CA GLY A 191 -2.78 10.01 -9.43
C GLY A 191 -3.79 11.14 -9.63
N ASP A 192 -4.97 11.06 -8.98
CA ASP A 192 -5.99 12.09 -8.96
C ASP A 192 -5.47 13.45 -8.44
N ILE A 193 -4.57 13.43 -7.46
CA ILE A 193 -3.93 14.64 -6.92
C ILE A 193 -2.89 15.18 -7.91
N ILE A 194 -2.10 14.31 -8.52
CA ILE A 194 -1.11 14.70 -9.52
C ILE A 194 -1.78 15.37 -10.73
N GLU A 195 -2.88 14.80 -11.21
CA GLU A 195 -3.68 15.42 -12.28
C GLU A 195 -4.21 16.80 -11.89
N LYS A 196 -4.73 16.94 -10.66
CA LYS A 196 -5.21 18.24 -10.16
C LYS A 196 -4.10 19.27 -10.03
N LEU A 197 -2.93 18.89 -9.50
CA LEU A 197 -1.77 19.78 -9.38
C LEU A 197 -1.31 20.26 -10.77
N ARG A 198 -1.23 19.36 -11.74
CA ARG A 198 -0.91 19.70 -13.14
C ARG A 198 -1.95 20.65 -13.76
N ALA A 199 -3.23 20.40 -13.53
CA ALA A 199 -4.32 21.19 -14.08
C ALA A 199 -4.31 22.65 -13.56
N VAL A 200 -3.86 22.88 -12.33
CA VAL A 200 -3.73 24.22 -11.74
C VAL A 200 -2.32 24.81 -11.88
N GLY A 201 -1.40 24.13 -12.54
CA GLY A 201 -0.02 24.58 -12.78
C GLY A 201 0.82 24.65 -11.51
N VAL A 202 0.52 23.84 -10.51
CA VAL A 202 1.30 23.76 -9.27
C VAL A 202 2.26 22.59 -9.32
N LYS A 203 3.55 22.86 -9.14
CA LYS A 203 4.60 21.86 -9.02
C LYS A 203 5.16 21.89 -7.58
N PRO A 204 5.06 20.83 -6.80
CA PRO A 204 5.70 20.73 -5.49
C PRO A 204 7.22 20.90 -5.58
N THR A 205 7.83 21.48 -4.55
CA THR A 205 9.30 21.62 -4.45
C THR A 205 9.98 20.31 -4.12
N ALA A 206 9.33 19.46 -3.32
CA ALA A 206 9.70 18.07 -3.05
C ALA A 206 8.43 17.25 -2.88
N MET A 207 8.50 15.96 -3.18
CA MET A 207 7.36 15.05 -3.05
C MET A 207 7.83 13.61 -2.87
N MET A 208 7.05 12.83 -2.16
CA MET A 208 7.10 11.38 -2.12
C MET A 208 5.73 10.85 -1.66
N ASP A 209 5.46 9.59 -1.90
CA ASP A 209 4.29 8.92 -1.33
C ASP A 209 4.54 8.52 0.13
N ILE A 210 3.48 8.10 0.82
CA ILE A 210 3.57 7.63 2.19
C ILE A 210 3.33 6.12 2.18
N SER A 211 4.41 5.36 2.30
CA SER A 211 4.42 3.89 2.36
C SER A 211 4.80 3.36 3.73
N ASP A 212 5.77 3.99 4.39
CA ASP A 212 6.35 3.56 5.66
C ASP A 212 5.95 4.45 6.86
N GLY A 213 5.06 5.42 6.61
CA GLY A 213 4.53 6.35 7.59
C GLY A 213 5.05 7.77 7.46
N LEU A 214 4.21 8.73 7.88
CA LEU A 214 4.50 10.16 7.72
C LEU A 214 5.85 10.57 8.30
N SER A 215 6.26 10.02 9.45
CA SER A 215 7.53 10.36 10.08
C SER A 215 8.73 9.95 9.24
N SER A 216 8.70 8.74 8.66
CA SER A 216 9.75 8.23 7.78
C SER A 216 9.92 9.14 6.57
N GLU A 217 8.81 9.42 5.88
CA GLU A 217 8.81 10.18 4.63
C GLU A 217 9.26 11.63 4.82
N LEU A 218 8.83 12.25 5.90
CA LEU A 218 9.30 13.60 6.24
C LEU A 218 10.80 13.62 6.56
N LEU A 219 11.32 12.61 7.25
CA LEU A 219 12.75 12.50 7.51
C LEU A 219 13.54 12.34 6.20
N HIS A 220 13.03 11.57 5.23
CA HIS A 220 13.64 11.45 3.91
C HIS A 220 13.68 12.78 3.17
N ILE A 221 12.58 13.51 3.09
CA ILE A 221 12.51 14.83 2.47
C ILE A 221 13.47 15.80 3.17
N CYS A 222 13.43 15.86 4.50
CA CYS A 222 14.28 16.76 5.29
C CYS A 222 15.77 16.49 5.08
N ASN A 223 16.16 15.21 5.14
CA ASN A 223 17.55 14.82 4.96
C ASN A 223 18.07 15.14 3.55
N GLN A 224 17.29 14.82 2.52
CA GLN A 224 17.70 15.06 1.14
C GLN A 224 17.64 16.53 0.72
N SER A 225 16.80 17.31 1.37
CA SER A 225 16.68 18.76 1.15
C SER A 225 17.56 19.59 2.09
N HIS A 226 18.21 18.98 3.07
CA HIS A 226 19.02 19.64 4.10
C HIS A 226 18.25 20.71 4.90
N VAL A 227 16.98 20.43 5.20
CA VAL A 227 16.08 21.29 5.99
C VAL A 227 15.47 20.51 7.15
N GLY A 228 14.93 21.22 8.13
CA GLY A 228 14.06 20.62 9.16
C GLY A 228 12.59 20.87 8.85
N CYS A 229 11.71 20.13 9.51
CA CYS A 229 10.28 20.39 9.45
C CYS A 229 9.67 20.57 10.85
N ARG A 230 8.52 21.23 10.90
CA ARG A 230 7.71 21.37 12.11
C ARG A 230 6.29 20.93 11.81
N ILE A 231 5.86 19.89 12.49
CA ILE A 231 4.50 19.35 12.38
C ILE A 231 3.70 19.77 13.61
N PHE A 232 2.48 20.21 13.38
CA PHE A 232 1.52 20.53 14.44
C PHE A 232 0.53 19.38 14.54
N GLU A 233 0.55 18.65 15.64
CA GLU A 233 -0.29 17.48 15.89
C GLU A 233 -1.76 17.69 15.50
N LYS A 234 -2.35 18.83 15.92
CA LYS A 234 -3.74 19.18 15.62
C LYS A 234 -4.07 19.33 14.14
N ASN A 235 -3.05 19.42 13.27
CA ASN A 235 -3.21 19.60 11.83
C ASN A 235 -2.99 18.28 11.06
N ILE A 236 -2.63 17.19 11.75
CA ILE A 236 -2.51 15.87 11.12
C ILE A 236 -3.94 15.41 10.78
N PRO A 237 -4.24 15.14 9.49
CA PRO A 237 -5.57 14.68 9.11
C PRO A 237 -5.77 13.24 9.55
N ILE A 238 -6.73 13.01 10.42
CA ILE A 238 -7.09 11.68 10.95
C ILE A 238 -8.59 11.51 10.79
N ASP A 239 -9.01 10.42 10.14
CA ASP A 239 -10.42 10.10 10.00
C ASP A 239 -11.03 9.69 11.35
N TYR A 240 -12.33 9.94 11.51
CA TYR A 240 -13.07 9.59 12.73
C TYR A 240 -13.00 8.08 13.05
N GLN A 241 -13.15 7.21 12.05
CA GLN A 241 -13.07 5.76 12.27
C GLN A 241 -11.68 5.32 12.74
N THR A 242 -10.63 5.97 12.23
CA THR A 242 -9.25 5.76 12.67
C THR A 242 -9.08 6.12 14.14
N ALA A 243 -9.60 7.28 14.56
CA ALA A 243 -9.54 7.73 15.95
C ALA A 243 -10.30 6.79 16.90
N VAL A 244 -11.52 6.39 16.54
CA VAL A 244 -12.34 5.45 17.32
C VAL A 244 -11.64 4.09 17.45
N MET A 245 -11.10 3.56 16.36
CA MET A 245 -10.40 2.26 16.38
C MET A 245 -9.12 2.31 17.24
N ALA A 246 -8.37 3.41 17.17
CA ALA A 246 -7.19 3.59 18.02
C ALA A 246 -7.58 3.60 19.51
N GLU A 247 -8.68 4.26 19.88
CA GLU A 247 -9.22 4.25 21.24
C GLU A 247 -9.66 2.84 21.66
N GLU A 248 -10.40 2.11 20.82
CA GLU A 248 -10.82 0.72 21.07
C GLU A 248 -9.63 -0.22 21.32
N LEU A 249 -8.50 0.02 20.64
CA LEU A 249 -7.26 -0.76 20.79
C LEU A 249 -6.32 -0.21 21.86
N ASN A 250 -6.71 0.86 22.56
CA ASN A 250 -5.88 1.57 23.53
C ASN A 250 -4.51 2.01 22.97
N LEU A 251 -4.53 2.51 21.72
CA LEU A 251 -3.36 3.04 21.01
C LEU A 251 -3.43 4.58 20.92
N ASN A 252 -2.27 5.22 20.90
CA ASN A 252 -2.20 6.66 20.65
C ASN A 252 -2.40 6.95 19.16
N VAL A 253 -3.48 7.63 18.82
CA VAL A 253 -3.89 7.88 17.43
C VAL A 253 -2.85 8.70 16.65
N THR A 254 -2.19 9.68 17.30
CA THR A 254 -1.13 10.46 16.65
C THR A 254 0.06 9.58 16.29
N THR A 255 0.48 8.70 17.20
CA THR A 255 1.53 7.72 16.89
C THR A 255 1.13 6.83 15.72
N CYS A 256 -0.12 6.36 15.67
CA CYS A 256 -0.63 5.55 14.57
C CYS A 256 -0.68 6.31 13.23
N ALA A 257 -0.94 7.62 13.26
CA ALA A 257 -0.94 8.46 12.07
C ALA A 257 0.47 8.84 11.58
N LEU A 258 1.47 8.75 12.43
CA LEU A 258 2.88 9.02 12.10
C LEU A 258 3.61 7.77 11.57
N ASN A 259 3.05 6.57 11.81
CA ASN A 259 3.66 5.28 11.50
C ASN A 259 3.20 4.75 10.15
#